data_ee4427377728b19094b9b571d06db719
#
_entry.id   ee4427377728b19094b9b571d06db719
#
_cell.length_a   1.000
_cell.length_b   1.000
_cell.length_c   1.000
_cell.angle_alpha   90.00
_cell.angle_beta   90.00
_cell.angle_gamma   90.00
#
_symmetry.space_group_name_H-M   'P 1'
#
loop_
_entity.id
_entity.type
_entity.pdbx_description
1 polymer ?
#
loop_
_entity_poly.entity_id
_entity_poly.type
_entity_poly.pdbx_seq_one_letter_code
_entity_poly.pdbx_strand_id
1 'polypeptide(L)' 'MKETELWQRLEAALGTGYYRVWADQFSLADLDNRTVAQALAAGVPSKEIWRAVWAALELPPRDR' A
#
# COMPACT_ATOMS: atom_id res chain seq x y z
N MET A 1 -7.66 -10.32 -1.20
CA MET A 1 -7.66 -9.18 -0.26
C MET A 1 -8.61 -8.10 -0.74
N LYS A 2 -9.43 -7.58 0.15
CA LYS A 2 -10.33 -6.49 -0.19
C LYS A 2 -9.63 -5.14 0.01
N GLU A 3 -10.14 -4.10 -0.64
CA GLU A 3 -9.58 -2.75 -0.48
C GLU A 3 -9.62 -2.28 0.96
N THR A 4 -10.70 -2.57 1.69
CA THR A 4 -10.81 -2.21 3.11
C THR A 4 -9.70 -2.84 3.94
N GLU A 5 -9.34 -4.09 3.65
CA GLU A 5 -8.25 -4.77 4.34
C GLU A 5 -6.90 -4.13 4.01
N LEU A 6 -6.71 -3.73 2.76
CA LEU A 6 -5.51 -3.00 2.35
C LEU A 6 -5.34 -1.74 3.18
N TRP A 7 -6.39 -0.94 3.32
CA TRP A 7 -6.35 0.29 4.10
C TRP A 7 -6.08 0.02 5.58
N GLN A 8 -6.68 -1.05 6.14
CA GLN A 8 -6.42 -1.43 7.52
C GLN A 8 -4.96 -1.80 7.74
N ARG A 9 -4.37 -2.53 6.81
CA ARG A 9 -2.96 -2.90 6.91
C ARG A 9 -2.03 -1.70 6.77
N LEU A 10 -2.36 -0.77 5.88
CA LEU A 10 -1.60 0.47 5.74
C LEU A 10 -1.63 1.28 7.03
N GLU A 11 -2.80 1.41 7.64
CA GLU A 11 -2.95 2.12 8.90
C GLU A 11 -2.13 1.46 10.01
N ALA A 12 -2.17 0.15 10.10
CA ALA A 12 -1.40 -0.59 11.10
C ALA A 12 0.11 -0.42 10.92
N ALA A 13 0.58 -0.34 9.67
CA ALA A 13 2.00 -0.22 9.37
C ALA A 13 2.52 1.21 9.53
N LEU A 14 1.73 2.21 9.19
CA LEU A 14 2.17 3.61 9.09
C LEU A 14 1.59 4.52 10.18
N GLY A 15 0.56 4.08 10.87
CA GLY A 15 -0.12 4.89 11.91
C GLY A 15 -1.30 5.65 11.37
N THR A 16 -2.27 5.90 12.25
CA THR A 16 -3.57 6.48 11.92
C THR A 16 -3.48 7.85 11.26
N GLY A 17 -2.51 8.67 11.67
CA GLY A 17 -2.40 10.04 11.19
C GLY A 17 -1.59 10.20 9.91
N TYR A 18 -0.95 9.14 9.41
CA TYR A 18 0.00 9.26 8.30
C TYR A 18 -0.32 8.40 7.09
N TYR A 19 -0.99 7.27 7.28
CA TYR A 19 -1.13 6.28 6.21
C TYR A 19 -1.81 6.82 4.95
N ARG A 20 -2.79 7.74 5.10
CA ARG A 20 -3.50 8.30 3.93
C ARG A 20 -2.62 9.24 3.12
N VAL A 21 -1.82 10.07 3.81
CA VAL A 21 -0.89 10.98 3.14
C VAL A 21 0.16 10.19 2.38
N TRP A 22 0.71 9.17 3.02
CA TRP A 22 1.70 8.30 2.39
C TRP A 22 1.13 7.59 1.16
N ALA A 23 -0.08 7.05 1.28
CA ALA A 23 -0.73 6.33 0.18
C ALA A 23 -1.04 7.25 -1.01
N ASP A 24 -1.22 8.54 -0.76
CA ASP A 24 -1.54 9.52 -1.79
C ASP A 24 -0.30 10.11 -2.46
N GLN A 25 0.84 10.12 -1.78
CA GLN A 25 2.02 10.83 -2.26
C GLN A 25 3.25 9.96 -2.55
N PHE A 26 3.37 8.81 -1.92
CA PHE A 26 4.56 7.98 -2.08
C PHE A 26 4.43 7.05 -3.30
N SER A 27 5.32 7.24 -4.28
CA SER A 27 5.34 6.39 -5.49
C SER A 27 6.10 5.10 -5.23
N LEU A 28 5.53 3.98 -5.66
CA LEU A 28 6.11 2.66 -5.47
C LEU A 28 6.68 2.14 -6.79
N ALA A 29 7.96 1.82 -6.80
CA ALA A 29 8.63 1.31 -8.00
C ALA A 29 7.95 0.04 -8.52
N ASP A 30 7.52 -0.83 -7.62
CA ASP A 30 6.86 -2.08 -7.98
C ASP A 30 5.46 -1.88 -8.57
N LEU A 31 4.94 -0.66 -8.54
CA LEU A 31 3.66 -0.29 -9.13
C LEU A 31 3.85 0.69 -10.29
N ASP A 32 4.95 0.58 -11.02
CA ASP A 32 5.30 1.48 -12.13
C ASP A 32 5.35 2.94 -11.69
N ASN A 33 5.89 3.18 -10.51
CA ASN A 33 6.02 4.51 -9.91
C ASN A 33 4.67 5.18 -9.65
N ARG A 34 3.64 4.37 -9.36
CA ARG A 34 2.33 4.88 -8.95
C ARG A 34 2.20 4.86 -7.43
N THR A 35 1.41 5.78 -6.91
CA THR A 35 1.03 5.75 -5.50
C THR A 35 -0.04 4.66 -5.29
N VAL A 36 -0.31 4.33 -4.03
CA VAL A 36 -1.40 3.39 -3.70
C VAL A 36 -2.71 3.89 -4.29
N ALA A 37 -3.02 5.18 -4.13
CA ALA A 37 -4.24 5.77 -4.66
C ALA A 37 -4.31 5.65 -6.18
N GLN A 38 -3.22 5.94 -6.88
CA GLN A 38 -3.15 5.83 -8.33
C GLN A 38 -3.32 4.37 -8.80
N ALA A 39 -2.69 3.44 -8.11
CA ALA A 39 -2.78 2.02 -8.44
C ALA A 39 -4.21 1.51 -8.28
N LEU A 40 -4.91 1.91 -7.21
CA LEU A 40 -6.30 1.53 -7.01
C LEU A 40 -7.18 2.09 -8.13
N ALA A 41 -6.97 3.35 -8.51
CA ALA A 41 -7.71 3.96 -9.61
C ALA A 41 -7.45 3.27 -10.95
N ALA A 42 -6.25 2.72 -11.12
CA ALA A 42 -5.89 1.99 -12.34
C ALA A 42 -6.39 0.55 -12.35
N GLY A 43 -7.01 0.08 -11.27
CA GLY A 43 -7.55 -1.28 -11.20
C GLY A 43 -6.56 -2.33 -10.75
N VAL A 44 -5.44 -1.94 -10.18
CA VAL A 44 -4.45 -2.90 -9.67
C VAL A 44 -5.04 -3.63 -8.46
N PRO A 45 -4.96 -4.98 -8.41
CA PRO A 45 -5.51 -5.73 -7.28
C PRO A 45 -4.85 -5.32 -5.95
N SER A 46 -5.67 -5.24 -4.90
CA SER A 46 -5.21 -4.85 -3.56
C SER A 46 -4.06 -5.71 -3.06
N LYS A 47 -4.08 -7.00 -3.39
CA LYS A 47 -3.02 -7.93 -2.99
C LYS A 47 -1.67 -7.52 -3.59
N GLU A 48 -1.65 -7.12 -4.85
CA GLU A 48 -0.43 -6.67 -5.52
C GLU A 48 0.06 -5.34 -4.93
N ILE A 49 -0.87 -4.45 -4.63
CA ILE A 49 -0.55 -3.17 -4.00
C ILE A 49 0.08 -3.42 -2.64
N TRP A 50 -0.51 -4.32 -1.84
CA TRP A 50 0.05 -4.64 -0.53
C TRP A 50 1.45 -5.23 -0.62
N ARG A 51 1.71 -6.09 -1.60
CA ARG A 51 3.06 -6.65 -1.80
C ARG A 51 4.08 -5.55 -2.08
N ALA A 52 3.72 -4.56 -2.90
CA ALA A 52 4.60 -3.44 -3.19
C ALA A 52 4.86 -2.60 -1.95
N VAL A 53 3.83 -2.33 -1.15
CA VAL A 53 3.96 -1.61 0.12
C VAL A 53 4.85 -2.39 1.08
N TRP A 54 4.59 -3.69 1.21
CA TRP A 54 5.35 -4.58 2.09
C TRP A 54 6.85 -4.54 1.75
N ALA A 55 7.18 -4.60 0.47
CA ALA A 55 8.57 -4.54 0.02
C ALA A 55 9.18 -3.16 0.27
N ALA A 56 8.45 -2.09 0.00
CA ALA A 56 8.95 -0.72 0.16
C ALA A 56 9.22 -0.37 1.62
N LEU A 57 8.39 -0.86 2.53
CA LEU A 57 8.52 -0.62 3.96
C LEU A 57 9.39 -1.66 4.67
N GLU A 58 9.86 -2.67 3.95
CA GLU A 58 10.69 -3.74 4.48
C GLU A 58 10.03 -4.41 5.69
N LEU A 59 8.75 -4.70 5.57
CA LEU A 59 7.98 -5.33 6.64
C LEU A 59 8.37 -6.80 6.83
N PRO A 60 8.13 -7.37 8.05
CA PRO A 60 8.47 -8.78 8.29
C PRO A 60 7.69 -9.73 7.40
N PRO A 61 8.22 -10.93 7.08
CA PRO A 61 7.52 -11.91 6.25
C PRO A 61 6.11 -12.27 6.72
N ARG A 62 5.85 -12.21 8.02
CA ARG A 62 4.54 -12.51 8.58
C ARG A 62 3.46 -11.51 8.18
N ASP A 63 3.85 -10.32 7.77
CA ASP A 63 2.91 -9.26 7.36
C ASP A 63 2.63 -9.27 5.86
N ARG A 64 3.17 -10.26 5.19
CA ARG A 64 3.03 -10.41 3.76
C ARG A 64 1.63 -10.93 3.39
#